data_4d607d8b48ad653c481f575a9cbf1597
#
_entry.id   4d607d8b48ad653c481f575a9cbf1597
#
_cell.length_a   1.000
_cell.length_b   1.000
_cell.length_c   1.000
_cell.angle_alpha   90.00
_cell.angle_beta   90.00
_cell.angle_gamma   90.00
#
_symmetry.space_group_name_H-M   'P 1'
#
loop_
_entity.id
_entity.type
_entity.pdbx_description
1 polymer ?
#
loop_
_entity_poly.entity_id
_entity_poly.type
_entity_poly.pdbx_seq_one_letter_code
_entity_poly.pdbx_strand_id
1 'polypeptide(L)'
;MKELELKYGCNPNQKPSRIYMEEGELPIQVLNGKPGYINFLDAFNGWQLVSELKKATGLPAATSFKHVSPAGAAVGLPLSDTLAKIYWVDDLGELSPLACAYARARGADRMSSYGDFIALSDVCDVSTANMIKREVSDGVIAPGYEPEALEILKSKKRGNYNVIQIDPAYVPAPIEKKQVFGITFEQGRNELNIDDKFFDNIVTENKELTEEAKRDLAISMITLKYTQSNSVCSVKDGQAIGIGAGQQSRIHCTRLAGQKADNWWLRQSPQVMGLQFKDEIRRADRDNAIDIYMGDEYMDVLADGVWENTFKVKPEVFTREEKRAWLDKLTDVALGSDAFFPFGDNIERAHKSGVKYIAQPGGSIRDDNVIDTCNKYGIEMSFTGIRLFHH
;
A
#
# COMPACT_ATOMS: atom_id res chain seq x y z
N MET A 1 -17.21 18.99 -18.06
CA MET A 1 -15.92 19.65 -18.41
C MET A 1 -15.06 18.64 -19.15
N LYS A 2 -14.61 18.99 -20.36
CA LYS A 2 -13.85 18.05 -21.21
C LYS A 2 -12.34 18.02 -20.93
N GLU A 3 -11.80 19.12 -20.43
CA GLU A 3 -10.38 19.25 -20.12
C GLU A 3 -10.13 20.08 -18.86
N LEU A 4 -8.96 19.91 -18.27
CA LEU A 4 -8.45 20.69 -17.15
C LEU A 4 -6.99 21.03 -17.42
N GLU A 5 -6.67 22.31 -17.47
CA GLU A 5 -5.31 22.81 -17.58
C GLU A 5 -4.57 22.61 -16.25
N LEU A 6 -3.32 22.15 -16.33
CA LEU A 6 -2.45 21.94 -15.18
C LEU A 6 -1.30 22.94 -15.18
N LYS A 7 -0.76 23.24 -14.02
CA LYS A 7 0.33 24.19 -13.86
C LYS A 7 1.59 23.77 -14.63
N TYR A 8 1.90 22.48 -14.63
CA TYR A 8 2.98 21.82 -15.36
C TYR A 8 2.75 20.31 -15.37
N GLY A 9 3.53 19.55 -16.12
CA GLY A 9 3.50 18.09 -16.17
C GLY A 9 4.19 17.45 -14.96
N CYS A 10 5.02 16.41 -15.20
CA CYS A 10 5.78 15.79 -14.13
C CYS A 10 6.78 16.76 -13.47
N ASN A 11 7.28 17.72 -14.23
CA ASN A 11 8.29 18.70 -13.78
C ASN A 11 7.90 20.13 -14.17
N PRO A 12 8.37 21.16 -13.42
CA PRO A 12 8.00 22.55 -13.68
C PRO A 12 8.32 23.08 -15.09
N ASN A 13 9.32 22.50 -15.76
CA ASN A 13 9.71 22.86 -17.13
C ASN A 13 8.83 22.19 -18.20
N GLN A 14 8.01 21.21 -17.83
CA GLN A 14 7.15 20.47 -18.77
C GLN A 14 5.81 21.17 -18.94
N LYS A 15 5.80 22.21 -19.79
CA LYS A 15 4.63 23.04 -20.12
C LYS A 15 4.45 23.10 -21.63
N PRO A 16 3.18 23.22 -22.13
CA PRO A 16 1.92 23.22 -21.37
C PRO A 16 1.57 21.85 -20.81
N SER A 17 0.60 21.79 -19.91
CA SER A 17 0.12 20.54 -19.30
C SER A 17 -1.39 20.58 -19.11
N ARG A 18 -2.06 19.46 -19.39
CA ARG A 18 -3.49 19.30 -19.18
C ARG A 18 -3.86 17.83 -19.04
N ILE A 19 -5.02 17.58 -18.46
CA ILE A 19 -5.73 16.31 -18.60
C ILE A 19 -7.00 16.57 -19.43
N TYR A 20 -7.39 15.62 -20.29
CA TYR A 20 -8.58 15.77 -21.13
C TYR A 20 -9.14 14.43 -21.57
N MET A 21 -10.39 14.44 -22.01
CA MET A 21 -11.05 13.31 -22.66
C MET A 21 -11.16 13.59 -24.17
N GLU A 22 -10.84 12.61 -25.00
CA GLU A 22 -11.07 12.70 -26.44
C GLU A 22 -12.58 12.74 -26.73
N GLU A 23 -13.34 11.89 -26.02
CA GLU A 23 -14.78 11.82 -26.10
C GLU A 23 -15.40 11.95 -24.71
N GLY A 24 -16.52 12.65 -24.62
CA GLY A 24 -17.24 12.88 -23.36
C GLY A 24 -16.59 13.92 -22.47
N GLU A 25 -16.95 13.87 -21.20
CA GLU A 25 -16.44 14.76 -20.17
C GLU A 25 -15.54 14.00 -19.18
N LEU A 26 -14.66 14.74 -18.49
CA LEU A 26 -13.88 14.20 -17.38
C LEU A 26 -14.82 13.63 -16.32
N PRO A 27 -14.60 12.38 -15.86
CA PRO A 27 -15.46 11.73 -14.88
C PRO A 27 -15.18 12.20 -13.45
N ILE A 28 -14.65 13.41 -13.29
CA ILE A 28 -14.25 13.98 -11.99
C ILE A 28 -14.72 15.40 -11.83
N GLN A 29 -14.80 15.81 -10.56
CA GLN A 29 -14.89 17.21 -10.15
C GLN A 29 -13.81 17.51 -9.11
N VAL A 30 -13.06 18.57 -9.27
CA VAL A 30 -12.14 19.08 -8.27
C VAL A 30 -12.94 19.96 -7.31
N LEU A 31 -13.20 19.47 -6.12
CA LEU A 31 -14.02 20.17 -5.12
C LEU A 31 -13.19 21.20 -4.34
N ASN A 32 -11.90 21.02 -4.25
CA ASN A 32 -10.97 21.92 -3.58
C ASN A 32 -9.54 21.69 -4.07
N GLY A 33 -8.71 22.73 -3.98
CA GLY A 33 -7.31 22.68 -4.36
C GLY A 33 -7.05 22.76 -5.86
N LYS A 34 -5.82 22.49 -6.25
CA LYS A 34 -5.35 22.44 -7.64
C LYS A 34 -4.43 21.25 -7.82
N PRO A 35 -4.98 20.04 -8.01
CA PRO A 35 -4.17 18.84 -8.18
C PRO A 35 -3.24 18.97 -9.40
N GLY A 36 -2.02 18.48 -9.25
CA GLY A 36 -1.04 18.43 -10.32
C GLY A 36 -1.09 17.13 -11.12
N TYR A 37 -0.23 17.06 -12.11
CA TYR A 37 -0.12 15.92 -13.04
C TYR A 37 0.07 14.59 -12.30
N ILE A 38 1.05 14.52 -11.39
CA ILE A 38 1.33 13.29 -10.63
C ILE A 38 0.18 12.97 -9.66
N ASN A 39 -0.45 14.00 -9.06
CA ASN A 39 -1.61 13.79 -8.18
C ASN A 39 -2.74 13.07 -8.92
N PHE A 40 -3.03 13.44 -10.17
CA PHE A 40 -4.05 12.76 -10.97
C PHE A 40 -3.66 11.34 -11.36
N LEU A 41 -2.38 11.07 -11.64
CA LEU A 41 -1.91 9.70 -11.86
C LEU A 41 -2.13 8.83 -10.62
N ASP A 42 -1.76 9.35 -9.45
CA ASP A 42 -2.00 8.67 -8.17
C ASP A 42 -3.51 8.45 -7.92
N ALA A 43 -4.31 9.50 -8.12
CA ALA A 43 -5.75 9.47 -7.90
C ALA A 43 -6.45 8.40 -8.76
N PHE A 44 -6.15 8.35 -10.05
CA PHE A 44 -6.84 7.44 -10.98
C PHE A 44 -6.38 5.99 -10.81
N ASN A 45 -5.11 5.76 -10.53
CA ASN A 45 -4.63 4.42 -10.19
C ASN A 45 -5.18 3.95 -8.84
N GLY A 46 -5.17 4.83 -7.85
CA GLY A 46 -5.71 4.54 -6.53
C GLY A 46 -7.21 4.23 -6.55
N TRP A 47 -7.99 4.99 -7.32
CA TRP A 47 -9.43 4.75 -7.47
C TRP A 47 -9.73 3.38 -8.06
N GLN A 48 -9.02 2.98 -9.11
CA GLN A 48 -9.17 1.66 -9.71
C GLN A 48 -8.87 0.56 -8.70
N LEU A 49 -7.77 0.70 -7.95
CA LEU A 49 -7.36 -0.27 -6.93
C LEU A 49 -8.43 -0.45 -5.86
N VAL A 50 -8.92 0.63 -5.24
CA VAL A 50 -9.90 0.52 -4.15
C VAL A 50 -11.26 0.03 -4.64
N SER A 51 -11.64 0.36 -5.88
CA SER A 51 -12.87 -0.15 -6.50
C SER A 51 -12.82 -1.66 -6.68
N GLU A 52 -11.69 -2.20 -7.12
CA GLU A 52 -11.50 -3.65 -7.25
C GLU A 52 -11.43 -4.35 -5.89
N LEU A 53 -10.77 -3.76 -4.89
CA LEU A 53 -10.74 -4.30 -3.54
C LEU A 53 -12.13 -4.41 -2.93
N LYS A 54 -12.95 -3.38 -3.07
CA LYS A 54 -14.33 -3.42 -2.60
C LYS A 54 -15.15 -4.48 -3.32
N LYS A 55 -15.03 -4.57 -4.64
CA LYS A 55 -15.72 -5.60 -5.43
C LYS A 55 -15.34 -7.01 -5.01
N ALA A 56 -14.05 -7.25 -4.76
CA ALA A 56 -13.54 -8.57 -4.39
C ALA A 56 -13.90 -8.98 -2.96
N THR A 57 -13.92 -8.03 -2.01
CA THR A 57 -14.07 -8.33 -0.58
C THR A 57 -15.42 -7.96 0.01
N GLY A 58 -16.19 -7.08 -0.66
CA GLY A 58 -17.43 -6.52 -0.12
C GLY A 58 -17.22 -5.49 0.99
N LEU A 59 -15.97 -5.15 1.32
CA LEU A 59 -15.60 -4.23 2.40
C LEU A 59 -15.18 -2.88 1.83
N PRO A 60 -15.37 -1.77 2.57
CA PRO A 60 -14.77 -0.50 2.23
C PRO A 60 -13.25 -0.65 2.12
N ALA A 61 -12.66 0.04 1.16
CA ALA A 61 -11.24 -0.05 0.88
C ALA A 61 -10.60 1.34 0.76
N ALA A 62 -9.32 1.41 1.08
CA ALA A 62 -8.52 2.61 0.95
C ALA A 62 -7.10 2.27 0.48
N THR A 63 -6.45 3.22 -0.17
CA THR A 63 -5.04 3.13 -0.52
C THR A 63 -4.33 4.45 -0.28
N SER A 64 -3.04 4.34 0.01
CA SER A 64 -2.10 5.45 0.12
C SER A 64 -1.13 5.33 -1.06
N PHE A 65 -1.20 6.28 -1.99
CA PHE A 65 -0.36 6.30 -3.20
C PHE A 65 0.78 7.29 -3.09
N LYS A 66 1.92 6.92 -3.61
CA LYS A 66 3.10 7.78 -3.69
C LYS A 66 3.91 7.41 -4.94
N HIS A 67 4.26 8.40 -5.76
CA HIS A 67 5.01 8.19 -7.00
C HIS A 67 4.40 7.09 -7.89
N VAL A 68 3.07 7.17 -8.07
CA VAL A 68 2.30 6.29 -8.98
C VAL A 68 2.37 4.80 -8.61
N SER A 69 2.60 4.52 -7.33
CA SER A 69 2.51 3.16 -6.77
C SER A 69 1.88 3.21 -5.38
N PRO A 70 1.16 2.15 -4.95
CA PRO A 70 0.65 2.11 -3.60
C PRO A 70 1.78 1.92 -2.59
N ALA A 71 1.83 2.77 -1.56
CA ALA A 71 2.61 2.54 -0.35
C ALA A 71 1.89 1.56 0.58
N GLY A 72 0.57 1.54 0.50
CA GLY A 72 -0.30 0.62 1.22
C GLY A 72 -1.70 0.56 0.61
N ALA A 73 -2.38 -0.54 0.87
CA ALA A 73 -3.75 -0.80 0.46
C ALA A 73 -4.41 -1.73 1.48
N ALA A 74 -5.68 -1.49 1.81
CA ALA A 74 -6.36 -2.25 2.84
C ALA A 74 -7.87 -2.19 2.72
N VAL A 75 -8.53 -3.14 3.38
CA VAL A 75 -9.98 -3.16 3.57
C VAL A 75 -10.35 -2.85 5.02
N GLY A 76 -11.58 -2.44 5.25
CA GLY A 76 -12.07 -1.88 6.51
C GLY A 76 -12.37 -2.91 7.58
N LEU A 77 -11.36 -3.62 8.05
CA LEU A 77 -11.45 -4.48 9.24
C LEU A 77 -11.14 -3.68 10.50
N PRO A 78 -11.78 -4.00 11.65
CA PRO A 78 -11.50 -3.33 12.90
C PRO A 78 -10.01 -3.38 13.29
N LEU A 79 -9.53 -2.32 13.95
CA LEU A 79 -8.17 -2.27 14.47
C LEU A 79 -8.10 -2.89 15.86
N SER A 80 -7.02 -3.65 16.13
CA SER A 80 -6.64 -3.99 17.50
C SER A 80 -6.11 -2.75 18.23
N ASP A 81 -6.05 -2.81 19.56
CA ASP A 81 -5.47 -1.72 20.36
C ASP A 81 -4.03 -1.43 19.96
N THR A 82 -3.25 -2.49 19.67
CA THR A 82 -1.87 -2.36 19.22
C THR A 82 -1.79 -1.61 17.88
N LEU A 83 -2.60 -2.01 16.89
CA LEU A 83 -2.62 -1.33 15.59
C LEU A 83 -3.08 0.12 15.73
N ALA A 84 -4.09 0.39 16.54
CA ALA A 84 -4.54 1.77 16.78
C ALA A 84 -3.41 2.64 17.34
N LYS A 85 -2.59 2.10 18.23
CA LYS A 85 -1.44 2.81 18.81
C LYS A 85 -0.35 3.07 17.79
N ILE A 86 0.08 2.05 17.05
CA ILE A 86 1.17 2.21 16.07
C ILE A 86 0.77 3.06 14.87
N TYR A 87 -0.54 3.18 14.60
CA TYR A 87 -1.07 4.03 13.54
C TYR A 87 -1.45 5.45 14.03
N TRP A 88 -1.19 5.74 15.29
CA TRP A 88 -1.47 7.05 15.92
C TRP A 88 -2.94 7.46 15.85
N VAL A 89 -3.87 6.49 15.99
CA VAL A 89 -5.32 6.72 15.95
C VAL A 89 -6.05 6.26 17.21
N ASP A 90 -5.33 5.84 18.23
CA ASP A 90 -5.89 5.38 19.50
C ASP A 90 -6.65 6.46 20.29
N ASP A 91 -6.42 7.73 19.99
CA ASP A 91 -7.10 8.88 20.59
C ASP A 91 -8.34 9.35 19.81
N LEU A 92 -8.67 8.72 18.69
CA LEU A 92 -9.81 9.12 17.84
C LEU A 92 -11.15 8.43 18.18
N GLY A 93 -11.16 7.57 19.19
CA GLY A 93 -12.34 6.78 19.54
C GLY A 93 -12.64 5.69 18.50
N GLU A 94 -13.93 5.37 18.34
CA GLU A 94 -14.35 4.36 17.37
C GLU A 94 -14.23 4.89 15.94
N LEU A 95 -13.49 4.15 15.10
CA LEU A 95 -13.32 4.48 13.69
C LEU A 95 -14.36 3.75 12.84
N SER A 96 -14.89 4.45 11.83
CA SER A 96 -15.73 3.80 10.80
C SER A 96 -14.92 2.74 10.01
N PRO A 97 -15.59 1.79 9.35
CA PRO A 97 -14.91 0.82 8.50
C PRO A 97 -14.01 1.46 7.44
N LEU A 98 -14.44 2.55 6.82
CA LEU A 98 -13.62 3.28 5.85
C LEU A 98 -12.39 3.92 6.50
N ALA A 99 -12.54 4.52 7.67
CA ALA A 99 -11.42 5.06 8.45
C ALA A 99 -10.43 3.96 8.85
N CYS A 100 -10.91 2.79 9.26
CA CYS A 100 -10.07 1.61 9.52
C CYS A 100 -9.28 1.19 8.27
N ALA A 101 -9.92 1.20 7.10
CA ALA A 101 -9.24 0.88 5.85
C ALA A 101 -8.08 1.83 5.57
N TYR A 102 -8.28 3.13 5.73
CA TYR A 102 -7.21 4.11 5.53
C TYR A 102 -6.13 4.02 6.61
N ALA A 103 -6.51 3.83 7.87
CA ALA A 103 -5.54 3.64 8.96
C ALA A 103 -4.59 2.47 8.65
N ARG A 104 -5.11 1.37 8.16
CA ARG A 104 -4.35 0.19 7.74
C ARG A 104 -3.51 0.45 6.49
N ALA A 105 -4.08 1.06 5.47
CA ALA A 105 -3.38 1.36 4.23
C ALA A 105 -2.18 2.30 4.44
N ARG A 106 -2.37 3.37 5.20
CA ARG A 106 -1.30 4.30 5.53
C ARG A 106 -0.33 3.73 6.56
N GLY A 107 -0.87 3.05 7.55
CA GLY A 107 -0.11 2.61 8.73
C GLY A 107 0.92 1.53 8.45
N ALA A 108 0.73 0.74 7.41
CA ALA A 108 1.67 -0.32 7.04
C ALA A 108 3.05 0.22 6.64
N ASP A 109 3.09 1.40 6.00
CA ASP A 109 4.33 2.07 5.61
C ASP A 109 4.17 3.58 5.78
N ARG A 110 4.28 4.04 7.01
CA ARG A 110 4.09 5.46 7.35
C ARG A 110 5.17 6.36 6.76
N MET A 111 6.36 5.81 6.53
CA MET A 111 7.47 6.56 5.91
C MET A 111 7.16 6.89 4.45
N SER A 112 6.74 5.90 3.67
CA SER A 112 6.38 6.09 2.25
C SER A 112 5.07 6.85 2.08
N SER A 113 4.17 6.79 3.06
CA SER A 113 2.86 7.46 3.01
C SER A 113 2.90 8.94 3.36
N TYR A 114 4.02 9.46 3.80
CA TYR A 114 4.19 10.89 4.09
C TYR A 114 4.07 11.72 2.80
N GLY A 115 3.02 12.55 2.71
CA GLY A 115 2.70 13.30 1.51
C GLY A 115 2.01 12.45 0.43
N ASP A 116 1.18 11.48 0.85
CA ASP A 116 0.46 10.58 -0.03
C ASP A 116 -0.68 11.24 -0.81
N PHE A 117 -1.21 10.50 -1.79
CA PHE A 117 -2.52 10.74 -2.38
C PHE A 117 -3.45 9.57 -2.01
N ILE A 118 -4.59 9.88 -1.41
CA ILE A 118 -5.51 8.89 -0.83
C ILE A 118 -6.60 8.55 -1.82
N ALA A 119 -6.94 7.27 -1.97
CA ALA A 119 -8.17 6.86 -2.64
C ALA A 119 -9.07 6.08 -1.66
N LEU A 120 -10.36 6.39 -1.71
CA LEU A 120 -11.40 5.78 -0.88
C LEU A 120 -12.46 5.17 -1.77
N SER A 121 -12.87 3.93 -1.50
CA SER A 121 -13.88 3.23 -2.30
C SER A 121 -15.30 3.74 -2.09
N ASP A 122 -15.57 4.33 -0.92
CA ASP A 122 -16.89 4.76 -0.48
C ASP A 122 -16.92 6.27 -0.22
N VAL A 123 -18.12 6.80 -0.04
CA VAL A 123 -18.33 8.19 0.39
C VAL A 123 -17.51 8.45 1.65
N CYS A 124 -16.68 9.48 1.61
CA CYS A 124 -15.84 9.88 2.74
C CYS A 124 -16.72 10.39 3.89
N ASP A 125 -16.69 9.67 5.00
CA ASP A 125 -17.39 10.03 6.22
C ASP A 125 -16.56 10.96 7.13
N VAL A 126 -17.20 11.48 8.17
CA VAL A 126 -16.56 12.39 9.14
C VAL A 126 -15.41 11.69 9.88
N SER A 127 -15.57 10.43 10.24
CA SER A 127 -14.53 9.64 10.91
C SER A 127 -13.25 9.59 10.07
N THR A 128 -13.38 9.29 8.77
CA THR A 128 -12.26 9.25 7.83
C THR A 128 -11.64 10.63 7.62
N ALA A 129 -12.45 11.67 7.46
CA ALA A 129 -11.98 13.04 7.30
C ALA A 129 -11.17 13.54 8.51
N ASN A 130 -11.63 13.25 9.72
CA ASN A 130 -10.92 13.59 10.96
C ASN A 130 -9.55 12.91 11.05
N MET A 131 -9.45 11.69 10.58
CA MET A 131 -8.18 10.99 10.51
C MET A 131 -7.24 11.62 9.46
N ILE A 132 -7.74 11.87 8.25
CA ILE A 132 -6.97 12.49 7.16
C ILE A 132 -6.46 13.87 7.57
N LYS A 133 -7.27 14.64 8.27
CA LYS A 133 -6.92 16.00 8.74
C LYS A 133 -5.58 16.05 9.48
N ARG A 134 -5.24 14.98 10.19
CA ARG A 134 -4.05 14.90 11.06
C ARG A 134 -2.79 14.52 10.33
N GLU A 135 -2.91 14.01 9.09
CA GLU A 135 -1.79 13.42 8.36
C GLU A 135 -1.25 14.37 7.30
N VAL A 136 0.05 14.25 7.00
CA VAL A 136 0.66 14.95 5.86
C VAL A 136 0.28 14.18 4.60
N SER A 137 -0.55 14.82 3.77
CA SER A 137 -1.14 14.23 2.58
C SER A 137 -1.33 15.32 1.51
N ASP A 138 -1.25 14.94 0.24
CA ASP A 138 -1.41 15.87 -0.88
C ASP A 138 -2.86 16.00 -1.34
N GLY A 139 -3.65 14.96 -1.18
CA GLY A 139 -5.03 14.98 -1.61
C GLY A 139 -5.75 13.65 -1.44
N VAL A 140 -7.03 13.65 -1.82
CA VAL A 140 -7.92 12.50 -1.73
C VAL A 140 -8.88 12.45 -2.92
N ILE A 141 -9.18 11.24 -3.37
CA ILE A 141 -10.26 10.95 -4.33
C ILE A 141 -11.25 9.98 -3.72
N ALA A 142 -12.53 10.27 -3.87
CA ALA A 142 -13.64 9.44 -3.39
C ALA A 142 -14.87 9.64 -4.28
N PRO A 143 -15.86 8.71 -4.25
CA PRO A 143 -17.10 8.85 -5.02
C PRO A 143 -18.02 9.96 -4.50
N GLY A 144 -17.79 10.43 -3.29
CA GLY A 144 -18.53 11.50 -2.65
C GLY A 144 -17.97 11.82 -1.27
N TYR A 145 -18.52 12.84 -0.66
CA TYR A 145 -18.10 13.33 0.66
C TYR A 145 -19.34 13.74 1.46
N GLU A 146 -19.44 13.29 2.70
CA GLU A 146 -20.41 13.87 3.61
C GLU A 146 -20.14 15.38 3.76
N PRO A 147 -21.16 16.22 3.90
CA PRO A 147 -20.97 17.70 3.94
C PRO A 147 -19.96 18.15 4.99
N GLU A 148 -20.04 17.62 6.21
CA GLU A 148 -19.12 17.94 7.29
C GLU A 148 -17.69 17.42 6.98
N ALA A 149 -17.59 16.22 6.43
CA ALA A 149 -16.30 15.64 6.01
C ALA A 149 -15.60 16.52 4.96
N LEU A 150 -16.36 17.01 3.98
CA LEU A 150 -15.85 17.92 2.95
C LEU A 150 -15.31 19.22 3.57
N GLU A 151 -16.01 19.82 4.51
CA GLU A 151 -15.56 21.04 5.17
C GLU A 151 -14.28 20.81 5.98
N ILE A 152 -14.16 19.67 6.66
CA ILE A 152 -12.94 19.28 7.37
C ILE A 152 -11.75 19.20 6.39
N LEU A 153 -11.93 18.52 5.26
CA LEU A 153 -10.88 18.36 4.26
C LEU A 153 -10.49 19.66 3.60
N LYS A 154 -11.46 20.52 3.26
CA LYS A 154 -11.23 21.84 2.66
C LYS A 154 -10.40 22.75 3.56
N SER A 155 -10.48 22.61 4.89
CA SER A 155 -9.73 23.41 5.85
C SER A 155 -8.23 23.05 5.92
N LYS A 156 -7.87 21.90 5.42
CA LYS A 156 -6.50 21.37 5.45
C LYS A 156 -5.60 22.16 4.49
N LYS A 157 -4.29 22.24 4.80
CA LYS A 157 -3.29 23.00 4.01
C LYS A 157 -3.70 24.46 3.76
N ARG A 158 -4.24 25.13 4.76
CA ARG A 158 -4.71 26.52 4.66
C ARG A 158 -5.74 26.72 3.54
N GLY A 159 -6.62 25.73 3.34
CA GLY A 159 -7.64 25.76 2.31
C GLY A 159 -7.23 25.21 0.94
N ASN A 160 -6.03 24.69 0.80
CA ASN A 160 -5.48 24.23 -0.50
C ASN A 160 -5.40 22.72 -0.66
N TYR A 161 -5.93 21.93 0.28
CA TYR A 161 -5.92 20.48 0.16
C TYR A 161 -6.67 20.02 -1.09
N ASN A 162 -6.09 19.07 -1.83
CA ASN A 162 -6.71 18.57 -3.06
C ASN A 162 -7.83 17.57 -2.73
N VAL A 163 -9.05 17.89 -3.13
CA VAL A 163 -10.23 17.03 -2.95
C VAL A 163 -10.86 16.78 -4.31
N ILE A 164 -10.87 15.53 -4.74
CA ILE A 164 -11.40 15.10 -6.04
C ILE A 164 -12.59 14.19 -5.80
N GLN A 165 -13.70 14.44 -6.50
CA GLN A 165 -14.84 13.54 -6.57
C GLN A 165 -14.83 12.83 -7.91
N ILE A 166 -14.94 11.50 -7.89
CA ILE A 166 -15.03 10.64 -9.09
C ILE A 166 -16.46 10.17 -9.27
N ASP A 167 -16.92 10.09 -10.52
CA ASP A 167 -18.15 9.38 -10.86
C ASP A 167 -17.92 7.88 -10.77
N PRO A 168 -18.51 7.17 -9.79
CA PRO A 168 -18.27 5.75 -9.60
C PRO A 168 -18.86 4.87 -10.72
N ALA A 169 -19.75 5.43 -11.54
CA ALA A 169 -20.35 4.72 -12.68
C ALA A 169 -19.51 4.78 -13.94
N TYR A 170 -18.46 5.63 -13.96
CA TYR A 170 -17.59 5.75 -15.13
C TYR A 170 -16.79 4.46 -15.36
N VAL A 171 -16.81 4.01 -16.62
CA VAL A 171 -16.01 2.88 -17.10
C VAL A 171 -15.13 3.36 -18.23
N PRO A 172 -13.80 3.21 -18.12
CA PRO A 172 -12.87 3.57 -19.21
C PRO A 172 -13.11 2.76 -20.47
N ALA A 173 -12.70 3.31 -21.61
CA ALA A 173 -12.70 2.58 -22.89
C ALA A 173 -11.87 1.29 -22.76
N PRO A 174 -12.23 0.23 -23.54
CA PRO A 174 -11.53 -1.05 -23.44
C PRO A 174 -10.09 -1.03 -23.98
N ILE A 175 -9.75 0.00 -24.76
CA ILE A 175 -8.41 0.21 -25.32
C ILE A 175 -7.77 1.40 -24.63
N GLU A 176 -6.57 1.22 -24.12
CA GLU A 176 -5.76 2.29 -23.56
C GLU A 176 -4.54 2.59 -24.41
N LYS A 177 -4.09 3.84 -24.37
CA LYS A 177 -2.99 4.36 -25.19
C LYS A 177 -1.93 5.01 -24.32
N LYS A 178 -0.68 4.87 -24.74
CA LYS A 178 0.47 5.52 -24.13
C LYS A 178 1.41 6.01 -25.23
N GLN A 179 2.00 7.19 -25.06
CA GLN A 179 2.99 7.71 -26.00
C GLN A 179 4.39 7.71 -25.42
N VAL A 180 5.35 7.19 -26.18
CA VAL A 180 6.77 7.24 -25.85
C VAL A 180 7.50 7.65 -27.13
N PHE A 181 8.28 8.69 -27.05
CA PHE A 181 9.04 9.23 -28.19
C PHE A 181 8.13 9.55 -29.41
N GLY A 182 6.89 10.03 -29.15
CA GLY A 182 5.91 10.33 -30.21
C GLY A 182 5.24 9.11 -30.84
N ILE A 183 5.64 7.89 -30.45
CA ILE A 183 5.04 6.64 -30.90
C ILE A 183 3.93 6.25 -29.93
N THR A 184 2.77 5.96 -30.48
CA THR A 184 1.60 5.53 -29.69
C THR A 184 1.59 4.02 -29.54
N PHE A 185 1.51 3.58 -28.29
CA PHE A 185 1.28 2.19 -27.92
C PHE A 185 -0.20 2.02 -27.58
N GLU A 186 -0.82 0.99 -28.10
CA GLU A 186 -2.19 0.60 -27.78
C GLU A 186 -2.23 -0.81 -27.21
N GLN A 187 -3.08 -1.01 -26.20
CA GLN A 187 -3.36 -2.34 -25.65
C GLN A 187 -4.77 -2.38 -25.09
N GLY A 188 -5.30 -3.59 -24.94
CA GLY A 188 -6.51 -3.78 -24.13
C GLY A 188 -6.24 -3.40 -22.68
N ARG A 189 -7.18 -2.71 -22.06
CA ARG A 189 -7.12 -2.41 -20.63
C ARG A 189 -7.10 -3.72 -19.83
N ASN A 190 -6.33 -3.77 -18.74
CA ASN A 190 -6.29 -4.96 -17.89
C ASN A 190 -7.61 -5.09 -17.10
N GLU A 191 -8.55 -5.84 -17.65
CA GLU A 191 -9.87 -6.09 -17.06
C GLU A 191 -9.94 -7.41 -16.29
N LEU A 192 -8.80 -8.04 -16.01
CA LEU A 192 -8.74 -9.29 -15.29
C LEU A 192 -9.44 -9.16 -13.94
N ASN A 193 -10.44 -10.00 -13.70
CA ASN A 193 -11.14 -10.10 -12.44
C ASN A 193 -10.45 -11.15 -11.56
N ILE A 194 -10.04 -10.72 -10.36
CA ILE A 194 -9.43 -11.61 -9.36
C ILE A 194 -10.52 -12.08 -8.42
N ASP A 195 -11.04 -13.27 -8.70
CA ASP A 195 -12.10 -13.93 -7.92
C ASP A 195 -11.56 -15.17 -7.18
N ASP A 196 -12.43 -15.90 -6.50
CA ASP A 196 -12.06 -17.09 -5.72
C ASP A 196 -11.38 -18.18 -6.56
N LYS A 197 -11.75 -18.29 -7.84
CA LYS A 197 -11.19 -19.31 -8.75
C LYS A 197 -9.77 -19.00 -9.19
N PHE A 198 -9.33 -17.76 -8.98
CA PHE A 198 -7.99 -17.32 -9.36
C PHE A 198 -6.89 -18.12 -8.66
N PHE A 199 -7.19 -18.70 -7.49
CA PHE A 199 -6.26 -19.43 -6.64
C PHE A 199 -6.50 -20.94 -6.61
N ASP A 200 -7.29 -21.49 -7.53
CA ASP A 200 -7.68 -22.91 -7.51
C ASP A 200 -6.54 -23.88 -7.86
N ASN A 201 -5.54 -23.44 -8.63
CA ASN A 201 -4.43 -24.29 -9.05
C ASN A 201 -3.31 -24.31 -8.00
N ILE A 202 -3.52 -25.04 -6.91
CA ILE A 202 -2.53 -25.22 -5.86
C ILE A 202 -1.53 -26.30 -6.26
N VAL A 203 -0.25 -25.94 -6.34
CA VAL A 203 0.83 -26.78 -6.87
C VAL A 203 1.73 -27.41 -5.80
N THR A 204 1.55 -27.05 -4.54
CA THR A 204 2.33 -27.51 -3.39
C THR A 204 1.67 -28.72 -2.70
N GLU A 205 2.42 -29.41 -1.84
CA GLU A 205 1.91 -30.51 -1.01
C GLU A 205 0.84 -30.03 -0.03
N ASN A 206 1.09 -28.90 0.64
CA ASN A 206 0.08 -28.23 1.47
C ASN A 206 -0.98 -27.61 0.56
N LYS A 207 -2.22 -28.11 0.67
CA LYS A 207 -3.38 -27.66 -0.10
C LYS A 207 -4.32 -26.75 0.69
N GLU A 208 -3.97 -26.46 1.94
CA GLU A 208 -4.84 -25.66 2.83
C GLU A 208 -4.79 -24.19 2.45
N LEU A 209 -5.92 -23.66 2.02
CA LEU A 209 -6.11 -22.26 1.70
C LEU A 209 -7.40 -21.78 2.38
N THR A 210 -7.26 -21.08 3.49
CA THR A 210 -8.40 -20.54 4.26
C THR A 210 -9.08 -19.39 3.52
N GLU A 211 -10.32 -19.07 3.88
CA GLU A 211 -11.04 -17.94 3.28
C GLU A 211 -10.33 -16.60 3.56
N GLU A 212 -9.76 -16.45 4.76
CA GLU A 212 -8.95 -15.28 5.11
C GLU A 212 -7.70 -15.17 4.24
N ALA A 213 -7.03 -16.30 3.98
CA ALA A 213 -5.86 -16.34 3.10
C ALA A 213 -6.21 -16.03 1.66
N LYS A 214 -7.34 -16.53 1.14
CA LYS A 214 -7.84 -16.17 -0.20
C LYS A 214 -8.11 -14.68 -0.31
N ARG A 215 -8.80 -14.11 0.68
CA ARG A 215 -9.02 -12.66 0.75
C ARG A 215 -7.70 -11.89 0.70
N ASP A 216 -6.73 -12.29 1.49
CA ASP A 216 -5.44 -11.61 1.58
C ASP A 216 -4.62 -11.78 0.28
N LEU A 217 -4.65 -12.95 -0.36
CA LEU A 217 -4.06 -13.15 -1.67
C LEU A 217 -4.75 -12.29 -2.75
N ALA A 218 -6.08 -12.16 -2.70
CA ALA A 218 -6.81 -11.29 -3.62
C ALA A 218 -6.41 -9.82 -3.43
N ILE A 219 -6.29 -9.35 -2.20
CA ILE A 219 -5.81 -7.99 -1.89
C ILE A 219 -4.40 -7.80 -2.45
N SER A 220 -3.51 -8.78 -2.26
CA SER A 220 -2.14 -8.73 -2.79
C SER A 220 -2.15 -8.59 -4.31
N MET A 221 -2.83 -9.48 -5.02
CA MET A 221 -2.81 -9.51 -6.48
C MET A 221 -3.51 -8.29 -7.11
N ILE A 222 -4.60 -7.81 -6.53
CA ILE A 222 -5.26 -6.57 -6.97
C ILE A 222 -4.33 -5.37 -6.77
N THR A 223 -3.65 -5.29 -5.63
CA THR A 223 -2.67 -4.23 -5.36
C THR A 223 -1.55 -4.21 -6.41
N LEU A 224 -1.07 -5.40 -6.81
CA LEU A 224 0.00 -5.52 -7.81
C LEU A 224 -0.43 -5.08 -9.21
N LYS A 225 -1.72 -5.15 -9.56
CA LYS A 225 -2.22 -4.62 -10.84
C LYS A 225 -1.92 -3.13 -11.02
N TYR A 226 -1.75 -2.39 -9.93
CA TYR A 226 -1.54 -0.94 -9.91
C TYR A 226 -0.19 -0.54 -9.31
N THR A 227 0.73 -1.50 -9.22
CA THR A 227 2.08 -1.28 -8.69
C THR A 227 3.11 -1.41 -9.80
N GLN A 228 4.02 -0.44 -9.90
CA GLN A 228 5.10 -0.49 -10.90
C GLN A 228 5.93 -1.76 -10.76
N SER A 229 6.10 -2.48 -11.86
CA SER A 229 6.84 -3.74 -11.91
C SER A 229 8.36 -3.54 -11.83
N ASN A 230 9.14 -4.55 -11.38
CA ASN A 230 8.66 -5.75 -10.71
C ASN A 230 8.01 -5.41 -9.38
N SER A 231 6.99 -6.14 -9.01
CA SER A 231 6.31 -5.92 -7.74
C SER A 231 5.97 -7.20 -7.00
N VAL A 232 6.05 -7.12 -5.67
CA VAL A 232 5.70 -8.19 -4.73
C VAL A 232 4.98 -7.53 -3.56
N CYS A 233 3.92 -8.16 -3.08
CA CYS A 233 3.09 -7.60 -2.00
C CYS A 233 2.77 -8.64 -0.94
N SER A 234 3.18 -8.36 0.29
CA SER A 234 2.81 -9.14 1.47
C SER A 234 1.57 -8.55 2.12
N VAL A 235 0.62 -9.39 2.48
CA VAL A 235 -0.67 -9.01 3.08
C VAL A 235 -0.94 -9.83 4.32
N LYS A 236 -1.47 -9.20 5.36
CA LYS A 236 -1.97 -9.87 6.56
C LYS A 236 -3.21 -9.15 7.08
N ASP A 237 -4.20 -9.93 7.48
CA ASP A 237 -5.43 -9.41 8.12
C ASP A 237 -6.08 -8.26 7.34
N GLY A 238 -6.19 -8.41 6.03
CA GLY A 238 -6.88 -7.46 5.18
C GLY A 238 -6.10 -6.21 4.79
N GLN A 239 -4.79 -6.19 4.99
CA GLN A 239 -3.95 -5.04 4.66
C GLN A 239 -2.61 -5.46 4.06
N ALA A 240 -2.15 -4.72 3.06
CA ALA A 240 -0.78 -4.81 2.60
C ALA A 240 0.17 -4.35 3.73
N ILE A 241 1.14 -5.18 4.06
CA ILE A 241 2.12 -4.89 5.12
C ILE A 241 3.52 -4.62 4.57
N GLY A 242 3.77 -4.99 3.31
CA GLY A 242 5.02 -4.68 2.63
C GLY A 242 4.86 -4.79 1.12
N ILE A 243 5.08 -3.70 0.41
CA ILE A 243 5.02 -3.63 -1.05
C ILE A 243 6.41 -3.30 -1.59
N GLY A 244 6.98 -4.20 -2.37
CA GLY A 244 8.15 -3.94 -3.20
C GLY A 244 7.71 -3.53 -4.58
N ALA A 245 8.14 -2.36 -5.06
CA ALA A 245 7.74 -1.79 -6.33
C ALA A 245 8.93 -1.33 -7.15
N GLY A 246 8.82 -1.39 -8.48
CA GLY A 246 9.76 -0.79 -9.41
C GLY A 246 11.16 -1.40 -9.41
N GLN A 247 11.30 -2.65 -8.99
CA GLN A 247 12.60 -3.31 -8.91
C GLN A 247 12.93 -4.08 -10.19
N GLN A 248 14.18 -4.01 -10.61
CA GLN A 248 14.65 -4.72 -11.83
C GLN A 248 14.90 -6.20 -11.56
N SER A 249 15.28 -6.56 -10.34
CA SER A 249 15.52 -7.94 -9.92
C SER A 249 14.38 -8.45 -9.04
N ARG A 250 13.86 -9.64 -9.35
CA ARG A 250 12.78 -10.27 -8.55
C ARG A 250 13.19 -10.48 -7.10
N ILE A 251 14.41 -10.96 -6.86
CA ILE A 251 14.87 -11.19 -5.49
C ILE A 251 15.02 -9.90 -4.69
N HIS A 252 15.47 -8.81 -5.31
CA HIS A 252 15.53 -7.50 -4.64
C HIS A 252 14.13 -7.00 -4.31
N CYS A 253 13.16 -7.25 -5.18
CA CYS A 253 11.77 -6.90 -4.94
C CYS A 253 11.19 -7.66 -3.74
N THR A 254 11.42 -8.97 -3.68
CA THR A 254 11.00 -9.82 -2.56
C THR A 254 11.66 -9.41 -1.24
N ARG A 255 12.94 -9.07 -1.27
CA ARG A 255 13.66 -8.55 -0.09
C ARG A 255 13.06 -7.22 0.39
N LEU A 256 12.77 -6.30 -0.52
CA LEU A 256 12.18 -5.00 -0.17
C LEU A 256 10.78 -5.16 0.44
N ALA A 257 9.93 -5.97 -0.17
CA ALA A 257 8.61 -6.27 0.38
C ALA A 257 8.71 -6.92 1.77
N GLY A 258 9.63 -7.87 1.93
CA GLY A 258 9.90 -8.54 3.20
C GLY A 258 10.41 -7.59 4.26
N GLN A 259 11.34 -6.70 3.94
CA GLN A 259 11.87 -5.72 4.89
C GLN A 259 10.77 -4.77 5.39
N LYS A 260 9.89 -4.31 4.51
CA LYS A 260 8.75 -3.46 4.90
C LYS A 260 7.76 -4.21 5.79
N ALA A 261 7.45 -5.46 5.47
CA ALA A 261 6.61 -6.33 6.30
C ALA A 261 7.24 -6.58 7.69
N ASP A 262 8.54 -6.82 7.73
CA ASP A 262 9.30 -6.99 8.97
C ASP A 262 9.22 -5.71 9.83
N ASN A 263 9.39 -4.54 9.24
CA ASN A 263 9.30 -3.26 9.95
C ASN A 263 7.90 -3.04 10.52
N TRP A 264 6.85 -3.38 9.77
CA TRP A 264 5.48 -3.31 10.28
C TRP A 264 5.27 -4.18 11.53
N TRP A 265 5.83 -5.39 11.53
CA TRP A 265 5.71 -6.31 12.67
C TRP A 265 6.61 -5.89 13.84
N LEU A 266 7.86 -5.49 13.59
CA LEU A 266 8.79 -4.99 14.60
C LEU A 266 8.24 -3.76 15.33
N ARG A 267 7.51 -2.92 14.63
CA ARG A 267 6.87 -1.74 15.22
C ARG A 267 5.87 -2.09 16.33
N GLN A 268 5.34 -3.31 16.33
CA GLN A 268 4.40 -3.82 17.34
C GLN A 268 5.12 -4.48 18.53
N SER A 269 6.45 -4.56 18.50
CA SER A 269 7.23 -5.17 19.58
C SER A 269 7.22 -4.33 20.86
N PRO A 270 7.40 -4.96 22.02
CA PRO A 270 7.53 -4.23 23.28
C PRO A 270 8.65 -3.20 23.25
N GLN A 271 9.77 -3.49 22.58
CA GLN A 271 10.92 -2.60 22.47
C GLN A 271 10.55 -1.29 21.76
N VAL A 272 9.82 -1.35 20.65
CA VAL A 272 9.38 -0.17 19.91
C VAL A 272 8.23 0.53 20.62
N MET A 273 7.22 -0.21 21.08
CA MET A 273 6.07 0.37 21.78
C MET A 273 6.45 1.02 23.11
N GLY A 274 7.56 0.58 23.71
CA GLY A 274 8.09 1.13 24.96
C GLY A 274 8.96 2.38 24.79
N LEU A 275 9.21 2.84 23.58
CA LEU A 275 9.98 4.07 23.34
C LEU A 275 9.29 5.27 23.97
N GLN A 276 10.06 6.07 24.73
CA GLN A 276 9.56 7.25 25.43
C GLN A 276 10.04 8.52 24.69
N PHE A 277 9.18 9.04 23.85
CA PHE A 277 9.47 10.29 23.13
C PHE A 277 9.23 11.51 24.02
N LYS A 278 10.01 12.56 23.79
CA LYS A 278 9.71 13.87 24.34
C LYS A 278 8.38 14.39 23.79
N ASP A 279 7.64 15.15 24.59
CA ASP A 279 6.27 15.56 24.27
C ASP A 279 6.21 16.47 23.02
N GLU A 280 7.25 17.27 22.77
CA GLU A 280 7.36 18.16 21.61
C GLU A 280 7.64 17.46 20.28
N ILE A 281 8.02 16.17 20.30
CA ILE A 281 8.35 15.44 19.07
C ILE A 281 7.06 15.09 18.32
N ARG A 282 6.94 15.57 17.09
CA ARG A 282 5.76 15.35 16.24
C ARG A 282 5.72 13.93 15.72
N ARG A 283 4.54 13.48 15.29
CA ARG A 283 4.33 12.10 14.80
C ARG A 283 5.28 11.71 13.68
N ALA A 284 5.46 12.55 12.68
CA ALA A 284 6.37 12.27 11.56
C ALA A 284 7.81 12.07 12.03
N ASP A 285 8.26 12.86 12.99
CA ASP A 285 9.61 12.76 13.56
C ASP A 285 9.73 11.48 14.42
N ARG A 286 8.65 11.09 15.13
CA ARG A 286 8.59 9.81 15.85
C ARG A 286 8.66 8.63 14.90
N ASP A 287 7.89 8.64 13.81
CA ASP A 287 7.92 7.60 12.78
C ASP A 287 9.33 7.44 12.20
N ASN A 288 10.00 8.56 11.89
CA ASN A 288 11.37 8.55 11.39
C ASN A 288 12.35 7.95 12.41
N ALA A 289 12.25 8.36 13.66
CA ALA A 289 13.11 7.82 14.74
C ALA A 289 12.87 6.32 14.96
N ILE A 290 11.63 5.85 14.89
CA ILE A 290 11.29 4.42 14.98
C ILE A 290 11.93 3.65 13.82
N ASP A 291 11.81 4.14 12.60
CA ASP A 291 12.39 3.52 11.42
C ASP A 291 13.92 3.35 11.56
N ILE A 292 14.61 4.39 11.98
CA ILE A 292 16.06 4.36 12.23
C ILE A 292 16.40 3.40 13.38
N TYR A 293 15.64 3.45 14.48
CA TYR A 293 15.85 2.60 15.66
C TYR A 293 15.76 1.11 15.34
N MET A 294 14.81 0.72 14.47
CA MET A 294 14.64 -0.67 14.03
C MET A 294 15.69 -1.12 13.02
N GLY A 295 16.37 -0.19 12.36
CA GLY A 295 17.33 -0.45 11.29
C GLY A 295 18.75 -0.70 11.79
N ASP A 296 19.67 -0.88 10.84
CA ASP A 296 21.08 -1.09 11.14
C ASP A 296 21.82 0.19 11.55
N GLU A 297 21.29 1.36 11.14
CA GLU A 297 21.84 2.68 11.46
C GLU A 297 21.28 3.26 12.78
N TYR A 298 20.91 2.40 13.72
CA TYR A 298 20.24 2.81 14.97
C TYR A 298 21.06 3.81 15.80
N MET A 299 22.38 3.82 15.66
CA MET A 299 23.24 4.80 16.36
C MET A 299 22.97 6.25 15.93
N ASP A 300 22.35 6.47 14.77
CA ASP A 300 21.96 7.81 14.34
C ASP A 300 20.90 8.46 15.26
N VAL A 301 20.20 7.65 16.06
CA VAL A 301 19.25 8.13 17.09
C VAL A 301 19.62 7.72 18.51
N LEU A 302 20.58 6.83 18.71
CA LEU A 302 20.96 6.32 20.04
C LEU A 302 22.33 6.79 20.55
N ALA A 303 23.16 7.42 19.71
CA ALA A 303 24.48 7.89 20.14
C ALA A 303 24.36 8.91 21.29
N ASP A 304 25.34 8.91 22.16
CA ASP A 304 25.43 9.89 23.25
C ASP A 304 25.51 11.32 22.66
N GLY A 305 24.72 12.24 23.21
CA GLY A 305 24.56 13.59 22.68
C GLY A 305 23.55 13.71 21.54
N VAL A 306 22.97 12.61 21.08
CA VAL A 306 21.96 12.55 20.01
C VAL A 306 20.61 12.10 20.55
N TRP A 307 20.57 11.00 21.32
CA TRP A 307 19.31 10.43 21.81
C TRP A 307 18.49 11.41 22.64
N GLU A 308 19.16 12.32 23.35
CA GLU A 308 18.55 13.35 24.19
C GLU A 308 17.66 14.33 23.38
N ASN A 309 17.88 14.41 22.08
CA ASN A 309 17.05 15.28 21.22
C ASN A 309 15.66 14.70 20.98
N THR A 310 15.48 13.40 21.15
CA THR A 310 14.25 12.68 20.74
C THR A 310 13.56 11.98 21.90
N PHE A 311 14.32 11.35 22.79
CA PHE A 311 13.80 10.48 23.86
C PHE A 311 13.92 11.08 25.24
N LYS A 312 12.97 10.75 26.12
CA LYS A 312 13.03 11.07 27.55
C LYS A 312 14.04 10.21 28.30
N VAL A 313 14.17 8.96 27.85
CA VAL A 313 15.07 7.94 28.41
C VAL A 313 15.80 7.29 27.24
N LYS A 314 17.11 7.08 27.39
CA LYS A 314 17.89 6.40 26.33
C LYS A 314 17.36 5.00 26.11
N PRO A 315 16.88 4.67 24.90
CA PRO A 315 16.45 3.32 24.59
C PRO A 315 17.60 2.33 24.59
N GLU A 316 17.31 1.10 24.99
CA GLU A 316 18.22 -0.03 24.76
C GLU A 316 18.26 -0.37 23.27
N VAL A 317 19.41 -0.84 22.80
CA VAL A 317 19.55 -1.31 21.42
C VAL A 317 18.58 -2.48 21.18
N PHE A 318 17.86 -2.41 20.08
CA PHE A 318 17.03 -3.53 19.60
C PHE A 318 17.96 -4.49 18.84
N THR A 319 18.42 -5.54 19.51
CA THR A 319 19.43 -6.44 18.96
C THR A 319 18.88 -7.28 17.82
N ARG A 320 19.77 -7.77 16.96
CA ARG A 320 19.41 -8.65 15.84
C ARG A 320 18.71 -9.92 16.33
N GLU A 321 19.16 -10.50 17.45
CA GLU A 321 18.56 -11.68 18.07
C GLU A 321 17.15 -11.40 18.58
N GLU A 322 16.95 -10.27 19.23
CA GLU A 322 15.63 -9.85 19.72
C GLU A 322 14.66 -9.59 18.56
N LYS A 323 15.12 -8.92 17.49
CA LYS A 323 14.33 -8.72 16.29
C LYS A 323 13.93 -10.06 15.65
N ARG A 324 14.87 -10.99 15.51
CA ARG A 324 14.58 -12.32 14.95
C ARG A 324 13.56 -13.08 15.80
N ALA A 325 13.70 -13.05 17.10
CA ALA A 325 12.74 -13.69 18.01
C ALA A 325 11.32 -13.13 17.88
N TRP A 326 11.20 -11.83 17.68
CA TRP A 326 9.90 -11.19 17.43
C TRP A 326 9.33 -11.52 16.05
N LEU A 327 10.17 -11.48 15.02
CA LEU A 327 9.79 -11.82 13.65
C LEU A 327 9.33 -13.27 13.51
N ASP A 328 9.90 -14.20 14.28
CA ASP A 328 9.48 -15.61 14.29
C ASP A 328 8.04 -15.82 14.78
N LYS A 329 7.44 -14.82 15.41
CA LYS A 329 6.04 -14.86 15.84
C LYS A 329 5.07 -14.40 14.72
N LEU A 330 5.57 -13.79 13.66
CA LEU A 330 4.75 -13.40 12.50
C LEU A 330 4.43 -14.65 11.68
N THR A 331 3.14 -14.92 11.47
CA THR A 331 2.66 -16.09 10.73
C THR A 331 1.49 -15.73 9.82
N ASP A 332 1.12 -16.66 8.94
CA ASP A 332 -0.06 -16.58 8.09
C ASP A 332 -0.07 -15.36 7.14
N VAL A 333 1.11 -14.92 6.75
CA VAL A 333 1.25 -13.85 5.76
C VAL A 333 1.00 -14.42 4.36
N ALA A 334 0.20 -13.71 3.58
CA ALA A 334 -0.04 -13.99 2.16
C ALA A 334 0.88 -13.10 1.30
N LEU A 335 1.45 -13.68 0.25
CA LEU A 335 2.36 -12.98 -0.65
C LEU A 335 1.98 -13.23 -2.09
N GLY A 336 1.81 -12.14 -2.87
CA GLY A 336 1.62 -12.17 -4.31
C GLY A 336 2.85 -11.65 -5.04
N SER A 337 3.07 -12.16 -6.24
CA SER A 337 4.09 -11.68 -7.18
C SER A 337 3.45 -11.40 -8.53
N ASP A 338 3.82 -10.30 -9.17
CA ASP A 338 3.28 -9.90 -10.47
C ASP A 338 3.85 -10.75 -11.64
N ALA A 339 4.91 -11.51 -11.40
CA ALA A 339 5.46 -12.48 -12.35
C ALA A 339 6.06 -13.69 -11.59
N PHE A 340 6.52 -14.70 -12.33
CA PHE A 340 7.05 -15.92 -11.73
C PHE A 340 8.30 -15.64 -10.86
N PHE A 341 8.47 -16.46 -9.83
CA PHE A 341 9.71 -16.53 -9.08
C PHE A 341 10.73 -17.37 -9.85
N PRO A 342 11.93 -16.83 -10.18
CA PRO A 342 12.91 -17.60 -10.94
C PRO A 342 13.58 -18.73 -10.15
N PHE A 343 13.72 -18.57 -8.82
CA PHE A 343 14.42 -19.51 -7.93
C PHE A 343 13.79 -19.54 -6.55
N GLY A 344 14.09 -20.60 -5.80
CA GLY A 344 13.61 -20.81 -4.44
C GLY A 344 14.14 -19.82 -3.40
N ASP A 345 15.19 -19.04 -3.70
CA ASP A 345 15.69 -17.99 -2.81
C ASP A 345 14.64 -16.95 -2.46
N ASN A 346 13.71 -16.67 -3.38
CA ASN A 346 12.55 -15.81 -3.11
C ASN A 346 11.65 -16.39 -2.01
N ILE A 347 11.45 -17.71 -2.03
CA ILE A 347 10.64 -18.42 -1.03
C ILE A 347 11.37 -18.44 0.33
N GLU A 348 12.69 -18.68 0.32
CA GLU A 348 13.53 -18.61 1.53
C GLU A 348 13.39 -17.23 2.19
N ARG A 349 13.44 -16.16 1.40
CA ARG A 349 13.26 -14.79 1.93
C ARG A 349 11.83 -14.58 2.47
N ALA A 350 10.82 -15.00 1.73
CA ALA A 350 9.42 -14.86 2.13
C ALA A 350 9.13 -15.60 3.44
N HIS A 351 9.65 -16.80 3.61
CA HIS A 351 9.51 -17.58 4.84
C HIS A 351 9.98 -16.83 6.09
N LYS A 352 11.06 -16.07 5.99
CA LYS A 352 11.61 -15.28 7.12
C LYS A 352 10.67 -14.16 7.59
N SER A 353 9.71 -13.79 6.77
CA SER A 353 8.69 -12.77 7.09
C SER A 353 7.30 -13.38 7.35
N GLY A 354 7.24 -14.66 7.71
CA GLY A 354 6.00 -15.33 8.13
C GLY A 354 5.06 -15.71 6.99
N VAL A 355 5.53 -15.71 5.73
CA VAL A 355 4.70 -16.09 4.58
C VAL A 355 4.34 -17.56 4.63
N LYS A 356 3.05 -17.85 4.50
CA LYS A 356 2.48 -19.21 4.45
C LYS A 356 1.66 -19.47 3.18
N TYR A 357 1.22 -18.43 2.50
CA TYR A 357 0.39 -18.50 1.31
C TYR A 357 1.01 -17.65 0.20
N ILE A 358 1.12 -18.22 -1.00
CA ILE A 358 1.73 -17.53 -2.14
C ILE A 358 0.84 -17.67 -3.37
N ALA A 359 0.73 -16.58 -4.14
CA ALA A 359 0.18 -16.59 -5.49
C ALA A 359 1.19 -16.00 -6.47
N GLN A 360 1.47 -16.72 -7.55
CA GLN A 360 2.37 -16.27 -8.62
C GLN A 360 2.00 -17.00 -9.92
N PRO A 361 2.38 -16.47 -11.10
CA PRO A 361 1.98 -17.07 -12.36
C PRO A 361 2.49 -18.49 -12.62
N GLY A 362 3.69 -18.81 -12.16
CA GLY A 362 4.43 -19.98 -12.64
C GLY A 362 5.03 -19.73 -14.03
N GLY A 363 5.70 -20.73 -14.60
CA GLY A 363 6.30 -20.66 -15.93
C GLY A 363 7.82 -20.46 -15.96
N SER A 364 8.48 -20.48 -14.80
CA SER A 364 9.95 -20.56 -14.73
C SER A 364 10.41 -21.98 -15.09
N ILE A 365 11.57 -22.08 -15.73
CA ILE A 365 12.22 -23.39 -15.94
C ILE A 365 12.64 -24.04 -14.63
N ARG A 366 12.64 -23.30 -13.53
CA ARG A 366 12.96 -23.76 -12.17
C ARG A 366 11.73 -23.76 -11.25
N ASP A 367 10.53 -23.92 -11.80
CA ASP A 367 9.31 -24.06 -11.00
C ASP A 367 9.40 -25.21 -10.00
N ASP A 368 10.09 -26.30 -10.36
CA ASP A 368 10.36 -27.44 -9.47
C ASP A 368 11.10 -26.99 -8.19
N ASN A 369 12.15 -26.21 -8.32
CA ASN A 369 12.92 -25.69 -7.19
C ASN A 369 12.08 -24.74 -6.31
N VAL A 370 11.23 -23.92 -6.92
CA VAL A 370 10.34 -23.00 -6.19
C VAL A 370 9.30 -23.80 -5.40
N ILE A 371 8.68 -24.80 -6.01
CA ILE A 371 7.69 -25.70 -5.37
C ILE A 371 8.35 -26.48 -4.22
N ASP A 372 9.53 -27.07 -4.45
CA ASP A 372 10.25 -27.84 -3.44
C ASP A 372 10.60 -26.97 -2.22
N THR A 373 10.97 -25.72 -2.43
CA THR A 373 11.27 -24.80 -1.34
C THR A 373 10.00 -24.46 -0.55
N CYS A 374 8.85 -24.28 -1.21
CA CYS A 374 7.57 -24.14 -0.51
C CYS A 374 7.25 -25.38 0.33
N ASN A 375 7.41 -26.57 -0.23
CA ASN A 375 7.14 -27.83 0.47
C ASN A 375 8.03 -28.02 1.71
N LYS A 376 9.29 -27.59 1.62
CA LYS A 376 10.24 -27.60 2.76
C LYS A 376 9.68 -26.85 3.99
N TYR A 377 8.94 -25.78 3.77
CA TYR A 377 8.40 -24.92 4.83
C TYR A 377 6.90 -25.09 5.06
N GLY A 378 6.25 -26.03 4.38
CA GLY A 378 4.80 -26.23 4.47
C GLY A 378 3.98 -25.07 3.94
N ILE A 379 4.54 -24.29 3.00
CA ILE A 379 3.88 -23.14 2.37
C ILE A 379 2.93 -23.65 1.29
N GLU A 380 1.70 -23.12 1.25
CA GLU A 380 0.76 -23.29 0.16
C GLU A 380 1.10 -22.31 -0.97
N MET A 381 1.11 -22.76 -2.21
CA MET A 381 1.32 -21.89 -3.38
C MET A 381 0.36 -22.25 -4.51
N SER A 382 -0.27 -21.20 -5.06
CA SER A 382 -1.12 -21.29 -6.25
C SER A 382 -0.40 -20.71 -7.46
N PHE A 383 -0.50 -21.37 -8.61
CA PHE A 383 -0.11 -20.82 -9.91
C PHE A 383 -1.31 -20.18 -10.58
N THR A 384 -1.24 -18.86 -10.78
CA THR A 384 -2.34 -18.09 -11.38
C THR A 384 -2.35 -18.14 -12.90
N GLY A 385 -1.22 -18.51 -13.51
CA GLY A 385 -1.08 -18.63 -14.97
C GLY A 385 -1.05 -17.29 -15.72
N ILE A 386 -1.10 -16.15 -15.02
CA ILE A 386 -1.15 -14.83 -15.65
C ILE A 386 -0.23 -13.83 -14.97
N ARG A 387 0.55 -13.11 -15.77
CA ARG A 387 1.43 -12.04 -15.35
C ARG A 387 0.65 -10.73 -15.22
N LEU A 388 0.97 -9.93 -14.20
CA LEU A 388 0.30 -8.67 -13.89
C LEU A 388 1.24 -7.45 -14.01
N PHE A 389 2.11 -7.41 -15.00
CA PHE A 389 3.00 -6.27 -15.18
C PHE A 389 2.22 -4.97 -15.37
N HIS A 390 2.71 -3.94 -14.71
CA HIS A 390 2.20 -2.57 -14.77
C HIS A 390 3.36 -1.61 -15.02
N HIS A 391 3.27 -0.89 -16.12
CA HIS A 391 4.30 0.06 -16.56
C HIS A 391 3.74 1.42 -16.95
#